data_c1480b8e5197e7fecd79a8d0c08c2646
#
_entry.id   c1480b8e5197e7fecd79a8d0c08c2646
#
_cell.length_a   1.000
_cell.length_b   1.000
_cell.length_c   1.000
_cell.angle_alpha   90.00
_cell.angle_beta   90.00
_cell.angle_gamma   90.00
#
_symmetry.space_group_name_H-M   'P 1'
#
loop_
_entity.id
_entity.type
_entity.pdbx_description
1 polymer ?
#
loop_
_entity_poly.entity_id
_entity_poly.type
_entity_poly.pdbx_seq_one_letter_code
_entity_poly.pdbx_strand_id
1 'polypeptide(L)'
;MSAWEWSEGAPPPLAAGKQALRLWAKAVRARARADRGRALDEAVCAAIVASPLFQRADTVGTYLPMVDEVDVEPLIESLADSGRRFVAPRVQFQPTPHLTFHELTAGTELHRWGVREPAPHAPEVAPEEIDLLLVPGLLFDEYGGRLGYGKGFYDRFLARHGDRFATVGVTFDALVVPRL
;
A
#
# COMPACT_ATOMS: atom_id res chain seq x y z
N MET A 1 -10.48 -29.14 -0.86
CA MET A 1 -9.49 -28.56 0.10
C MET A 1 -10.15 -27.36 0.73
N SER A 2 -10.24 -27.34 2.06
CA SER A 2 -10.90 -26.25 2.80
C SER A 2 -9.96 -25.04 2.92
N ALA A 3 -10.52 -23.82 3.01
CA ALA A 3 -9.77 -22.57 3.08
C ALA A 3 -8.75 -22.48 4.25
N TRP A 4 -8.88 -23.38 5.25
CA TRP A 4 -7.99 -23.41 6.43
C TRP A 4 -6.69 -24.20 6.20
N GLU A 5 -6.62 -25.06 5.19
CA GLU A 5 -5.41 -25.85 4.89
C GLU A 5 -4.21 -25.00 4.44
N TRP A 6 -4.47 -23.73 4.03
CA TRP A 6 -3.45 -22.79 3.56
C TRP A 6 -2.98 -21.81 4.63
N SER A 7 -3.59 -21.80 5.81
CA SER A 7 -3.32 -20.79 6.85
C SER A 7 -2.00 -20.99 7.62
N GLU A 8 -1.34 -22.15 7.49
CA GLU A 8 -0.16 -22.51 8.30
C GLU A 8 1.11 -22.83 7.48
N GLY A 9 1.08 -22.69 6.17
CA GLY A 9 2.17 -23.14 5.31
C GLY A 9 2.49 -22.25 4.13
N ALA A 10 3.12 -22.81 3.11
CA ALA A 10 3.45 -22.17 1.86
C ALA A 10 2.21 -21.59 1.15
N PRO A 11 2.37 -20.56 0.30
CA PRO A 11 1.26 -20.01 -0.46
C PRO A 11 0.58 -21.09 -1.31
N PRO A 12 -0.75 -21.02 -1.52
CA PRO A 12 -1.44 -21.90 -2.44
C PRO A 12 -0.86 -21.76 -3.85
N PRO A 13 -0.86 -22.84 -4.65
CA PRO A 13 -0.40 -22.77 -6.01
C PRO A 13 -1.21 -21.73 -6.81
N LEU A 14 -0.59 -21.06 -7.79
CA LEU A 14 -1.27 -20.05 -8.62
C LEU A 14 -2.55 -20.58 -9.28
N ALA A 15 -2.58 -21.87 -9.62
CA ALA A 15 -3.77 -22.55 -10.16
C ALA A 15 -4.99 -22.53 -9.23
N ALA A 16 -4.80 -22.31 -7.91
CA ALA A 16 -5.91 -22.14 -6.96
C ALA A 16 -6.66 -20.81 -7.14
N GLY A 17 -6.10 -19.89 -7.91
CA GLY A 17 -6.70 -18.62 -8.31
C GLY A 17 -6.53 -17.49 -7.29
N LYS A 18 -6.78 -16.27 -7.76
CA LYS A 18 -6.55 -15.02 -6.99
C LYS A 18 -7.33 -14.96 -5.67
N GLN A 19 -8.49 -15.62 -5.58
CA GLN A 19 -9.29 -15.59 -4.36
C GLN A 19 -8.65 -16.43 -3.24
N ALA A 20 -8.15 -17.62 -3.55
CA ALA A 20 -7.44 -18.46 -2.59
C ALA A 20 -6.17 -17.76 -2.07
N LEU A 21 -5.39 -17.15 -2.98
CA LEU A 21 -4.22 -16.34 -2.63
C LEU A 21 -4.58 -15.16 -1.69
N ARG A 22 -5.69 -14.47 -1.92
CA ARG A 22 -6.13 -13.38 -1.05
C ARG A 22 -6.51 -13.88 0.35
N LEU A 23 -7.21 -15.01 0.45
CA LEU A 23 -7.59 -15.58 1.74
C LEU A 23 -6.35 -16.00 2.54
N TRP A 24 -5.42 -16.70 1.90
CA TRP A 24 -4.15 -17.08 2.51
C TRP A 24 -3.34 -15.86 2.97
N ALA A 25 -3.17 -14.87 2.10
CA ALA A 25 -2.40 -13.67 2.42
C ALA A 25 -2.98 -12.87 3.60
N LYS A 26 -4.31 -12.79 3.70
CA LYS A 26 -4.98 -12.16 4.84
C LYS A 26 -4.70 -12.91 6.15
N ALA A 27 -4.75 -14.26 6.13
CA ALA A 27 -4.46 -15.06 7.31
C ALA A 27 -3.00 -14.92 7.76
N VAL A 28 -2.05 -14.97 6.81
CA VAL A 28 -0.62 -14.75 7.09
C VAL A 28 -0.37 -13.36 7.65
N ARG A 29 -1.00 -12.34 7.07
CA ARG A 29 -0.88 -10.95 7.53
C ARG A 29 -1.41 -10.76 8.95
N ALA A 30 -2.61 -11.27 9.24
CA ALA A 30 -3.20 -11.18 10.57
C ALA A 30 -2.31 -11.85 11.62
N ARG A 31 -1.70 -13.00 11.29
CA ARG A 31 -0.75 -13.70 12.17
C ARG A 31 0.53 -12.87 12.39
N ALA A 32 1.15 -12.38 11.32
CA ALA A 32 2.35 -11.54 11.40
C ALA A 32 2.10 -10.29 12.26
N ARG A 33 0.92 -9.69 12.12
CA ARG A 33 0.49 -8.54 12.92
C ARG A 33 0.34 -8.89 14.41
N ALA A 34 -0.27 -10.03 14.74
CA ALA A 34 -0.45 -10.49 16.11
C ALA A 34 0.89 -10.79 16.80
N ASP A 35 1.83 -11.40 16.07
CA ASP A 35 3.12 -11.85 16.64
C ASP A 35 4.11 -10.70 16.87
N ARG A 36 4.21 -9.75 15.95
CA ARG A 36 5.28 -8.73 15.96
C ARG A 36 4.85 -7.33 15.54
N GLY A 37 3.57 -7.11 15.29
CA GLY A 37 2.92 -5.89 14.75
C GLY A 37 3.81 -4.66 14.59
N ARG A 38 3.99 -3.91 15.68
CA ARG A 38 4.75 -2.66 15.67
C ARG A 38 6.21 -2.80 15.23
N ALA A 39 6.91 -3.84 15.67
CA ALA A 39 8.31 -4.05 15.29
C ALA A 39 8.48 -4.33 13.78
N LEU A 40 7.48 -4.96 13.13
CA LEU A 40 7.48 -5.14 11.68
C LEU A 40 7.23 -3.82 10.95
N ASP A 41 6.33 -2.98 11.44
CA ASP A 41 6.07 -1.66 10.87
C ASP A 41 7.34 -0.79 10.93
N GLU A 42 8.00 -0.75 12.09
CA GLU A 42 9.25 -0.02 12.29
C GLU A 42 10.36 -0.50 11.34
N ALA A 43 10.50 -1.82 11.16
CA ALA A 43 11.49 -2.39 10.25
C ALA A 43 11.20 -2.03 8.78
N VAL A 44 9.93 -2.09 8.36
CA VAL A 44 9.54 -1.72 6.99
C VAL A 44 9.74 -0.22 6.77
N CYS A 45 9.33 0.63 7.71
CA CYS A 45 9.56 2.08 7.63
C CYS A 45 11.04 2.42 7.54
N ALA A 46 11.89 1.77 8.34
CA ALA A 46 13.34 1.94 8.27
C ALA A 46 13.91 1.53 6.90
N ALA A 47 13.44 0.42 6.33
CA ALA A 47 13.84 0.00 4.99
C ALA A 47 13.41 0.98 3.90
N ILE A 48 12.21 1.55 4.00
CA ILE A 48 11.73 2.61 3.09
C ILE A 48 12.66 3.82 3.16
N VAL A 49 12.94 4.32 4.38
CA VAL A 49 13.80 5.49 4.59
C VAL A 49 15.21 5.26 4.05
N ALA A 50 15.78 4.06 4.22
CA ALA A 50 17.10 3.70 3.72
C ALA A 50 17.16 3.53 2.18
N SER A 51 16.01 3.42 1.52
CA SER A 51 15.94 3.21 0.07
C SER A 51 16.47 4.44 -0.70
N PRO A 52 17.33 4.25 -1.71
CA PRO A 52 17.78 5.34 -2.58
C PRO A 52 16.64 6.04 -3.33
N LEU A 53 15.53 5.33 -3.59
CA LEU A 53 14.34 5.92 -4.21
C LEU A 53 13.70 6.94 -3.27
N PHE A 54 13.53 6.55 -2.00
CA PHE A 54 12.96 7.44 -0.98
C PHE A 54 13.85 8.64 -0.69
N GLN A 55 15.16 8.43 -0.63
CA GLN A 55 16.14 9.49 -0.33
C GLN A 55 16.10 10.64 -1.37
N ARG A 56 15.75 10.35 -2.62
CA ARG A 56 15.70 11.33 -3.72
C ARG A 56 14.32 11.92 -3.95
N ALA A 57 13.28 11.38 -3.31
CA ALA A 57 11.91 11.83 -3.51
C ALA A 57 11.59 13.04 -2.65
N ASP A 58 11.08 14.10 -3.22
CA ASP A 58 10.54 15.28 -2.52
C ASP A 58 9.03 15.11 -2.27
N THR A 59 8.30 14.57 -3.24
CA THR A 59 6.88 14.24 -3.11
C THR A 59 6.67 12.73 -3.06
N VAL A 60 6.18 12.24 -1.94
CA VAL A 60 5.94 10.81 -1.70
C VAL A 60 4.44 10.53 -1.63
N GLY A 61 3.95 9.79 -2.63
CA GLY A 61 2.63 9.17 -2.58
C GLY A 61 2.65 7.99 -1.60
N THR A 62 1.72 7.98 -0.68
CA THR A 62 1.59 6.94 0.33
C THR A 62 0.17 6.40 0.37
N TYR A 63 -0.16 5.62 1.36
CA TYR A 63 -1.51 5.17 1.68
C TYR A 63 -1.80 5.41 3.17
N LEU A 64 -3.05 5.49 3.52
CA LEU A 64 -3.49 5.49 4.91
C LEU A 64 -3.86 4.04 5.26
N PRO A 65 -3.13 3.40 6.21
CA PRO A 65 -3.20 1.96 6.38
C PRO A 65 -4.56 1.51 6.92
N MET A 66 -5.05 0.39 6.41
CA MET A 66 -6.10 -0.39 7.04
C MET A 66 -5.50 -1.20 8.21
N VAL A 67 -6.38 -1.72 9.08
CA VAL A 67 -6.01 -2.40 10.34
C VAL A 67 -4.91 -3.45 10.17
N ASP A 68 -4.90 -4.16 9.05
CA ASP A 68 -3.95 -5.26 8.81
C ASP A 68 -2.74 -4.85 7.96
N GLU A 69 -2.71 -3.66 7.39
CA GLU A 69 -1.62 -3.22 6.52
C GLU A 69 -0.40 -2.77 7.34
N VAL A 70 0.76 -2.71 6.68
CA VAL A 70 1.94 -2.08 7.28
C VAL A 70 1.59 -0.64 7.65
N ASP A 71 1.79 -0.29 8.91
CA ASP A 71 1.56 1.07 9.38
C ASP A 71 2.74 1.96 8.97
N VAL A 72 2.48 2.84 8.01
CA VAL A 72 3.46 3.83 7.51
C VAL A 72 3.25 5.23 8.09
N GLU A 73 2.28 5.41 8.98
CA GLU A 73 2.03 6.72 9.61
C GLU A 73 3.21 7.21 10.45
N PRO A 74 3.91 6.37 11.23
CA PRO A 74 5.10 6.81 11.94
C PRO A 74 6.19 7.37 11.01
N LEU A 75 6.28 6.87 9.77
CA LEU A 75 7.18 7.44 8.76
C LEU A 75 6.76 8.86 8.37
N ILE A 76 5.46 9.08 8.13
CA ILE A 76 4.90 10.38 7.75
C ILE A 76 5.12 11.39 8.88
N GLU A 77 4.79 11.00 10.12
CA GLU A 77 4.94 11.83 11.32
C GLU A 77 6.39 12.21 11.59
N SER A 78 7.31 11.23 11.51
CA SER A 78 8.73 11.47 11.78
C SER A 78 9.41 12.40 10.78
N LEU A 79 8.83 12.59 9.61
CA LEU A 79 9.35 13.40 8.52
C LEU A 79 8.49 14.64 8.20
N ALA A 80 7.53 14.98 9.06
CA ALA A 80 6.66 16.14 8.87
C ALA A 80 7.45 17.45 8.70
N ASP A 81 8.56 17.60 9.44
CA ASP A 81 9.43 18.79 9.39
C ASP A 81 10.59 18.67 8.39
N SER A 82 10.65 17.59 7.62
CA SER A 82 11.76 17.35 6.67
C SER A 82 11.67 18.18 5.37
N GLY A 83 10.56 18.87 5.16
CA GLY A 83 10.25 19.56 3.91
C GLY A 83 9.68 18.63 2.82
N ARG A 84 9.55 17.31 3.09
CA ARG A 84 8.91 16.36 2.17
C ARG A 84 7.41 16.55 2.14
N ARG A 85 6.86 16.41 0.94
CA ARG A 85 5.41 16.45 0.72
C ARG A 85 4.86 15.03 0.68
N PHE A 86 3.94 14.74 1.58
CA PHE A 86 3.22 13.45 1.59
C PHE A 86 1.83 13.63 1.03
N VAL A 87 1.46 12.74 0.11
CA VAL A 87 0.14 12.71 -0.52
C VAL A 87 -0.45 11.30 -0.41
N ALA A 88 -1.77 11.22 -0.25
CA ALA A 88 -2.46 9.93 -0.13
C ALA A 88 -3.69 9.89 -1.04
N PRO A 89 -4.18 8.67 -1.38
CA PRO A 89 -5.27 8.52 -2.32
C PRO A 89 -6.63 8.88 -1.72
N ARG A 90 -7.49 9.45 -2.54
CA ARG A 90 -8.93 9.52 -2.38
C ARG A 90 -9.62 8.70 -3.48
N VAL A 91 -10.71 8.02 -3.15
CA VAL A 91 -11.50 7.29 -4.15
C VAL A 91 -12.52 8.22 -4.77
N GLN A 92 -12.44 8.38 -6.08
CA GLN A 92 -13.44 9.06 -6.89
C GLN A 92 -14.34 8.03 -7.58
N PHE A 93 -15.64 8.32 -7.65
CA PHE A 93 -16.62 7.40 -8.28
C PHE A 93 -17.10 7.85 -9.64
N GLN A 94 -16.89 9.12 -9.99
CA GLN A 94 -17.35 9.70 -11.25
C GLN A 94 -16.13 10.15 -12.10
N PRO A 95 -16.18 10.01 -13.41
CA PRO A 95 -17.21 9.30 -14.21
C PRO A 95 -17.09 7.77 -14.06
N THR A 96 -15.95 7.28 -13.62
CA THR A 96 -15.65 5.87 -13.32
C THR A 96 -14.78 5.77 -12.07
N PRO A 97 -14.85 4.68 -11.29
CA PRO A 97 -14.06 4.54 -10.06
C PRO A 97 -12.54 4.63 -10.33
N HIS A 98 -11.87 5.63 -9.74
CA HIS A 98 -10.43 5.88 -9.86
C HIS A 98 -9.84 6.48 -8.58
N LEU A 99 -8.51 6.64 -8.53
CA LEU A 99 -7.81 7.35 -7.46
C LEU A 99 -7.36 8.72 -7.94
N THR A 100 -7.49 9.70 -7.04
CA THR A 100 -6.77 10.98 -7.07
C THR A 100 -5.89 11.06 -5.82
N PHE A 101 -4.78 11.79 -5.88
CA PHE A 101 -3.88 11.95 -4.74
C PHE A 101 -3.99 13.36 -4.19
N HIS A 102 -4.01 13.48 -2.86
CA HIS A 102 -4.20 14.75 -2.15
C HIS A 102 -3.22 14.88 -1.01
N GLU A 103 -2.89 16.13 -0.66
CA GLU A 103 -2.00 16.42 0.46
C GLU A 103 -2.57 15.96 1.81
N LEU A 104 -1.70 15.50 2.69
CA LEU A 104 -2.07 15.08 4.04
C LEU A 104 -2.10 16.24 5.05
N THR A 105 -1.65 17.43 4.66
CA THR A 105 -1.57 18.62 5.54
C THR A 105 -2.91 19.12 6.04
N ALA A 106 -4.00 18.84 5.32
CA ALA A 106 -5.37 19.27 5.67
C ALA A 106 -6.11 18.29 6.60
N GLY A 107 -5.42 17.25 7.10
CA GLY A 107 -6.02 16.20 7.92
C GLY A 107 -6.67 15.07 7.10
N THR A 108 -7.31 14.14 7.81
CA THR A 108 -7.92 12.95 7.20
C THR A 108 -9.36 12.77 7.68
N GLU A 109 -10.18 12.10 6.87
CA GLU A 109 -11.54 11.69 7.24
C GLU A 109 -11.75 10.19 7.02
N LEU A 110 -12.74 9.62 7.69
CA LEU A 110 -13.10 8.22 7.55
C LEU A 110 -14.11 8.05 6.40
N HIS A 111 -13.71 7.34 5.36
CA HIS A 111 -14.60 6.99 4.27
C HIS A 111 -15.61 5.89 4.70
N ARG A 112 -16.75 5.80 4.00
CA ARG A 112 -17.85 4.84 4.27
C ARG A 112 -17.42 3.37 4.33
N TRP A 113 -16.24 3.02 3.82
CA TRP A 113 -15.69 1.65 3.89
C TRP A 113 -14.72 1.44 5.05
N GLY A 114 -14.64 2.38 5.98
CA GLY A 114 -13.71 2.30 7.09
C GLY A 114 -12.25 2.56 6.71
N VAL A 115 -12.00 3.09 5.52
CA VAL A 115 -10.68 3.52 5.05
C VAL A 115 -10.54 5.01 5.29
N ARG A 116 -9.41 5.45 5.81
CA ARG A 116 -9.12 6.89 5.93
C ARG A 116 -8.66 7.44 4.59
N GLU A 117 -9.03 8.67 4.33
CA GLU A 117 -8.64 9.43 3.14
C GLU A 117 -8.25 10.85 3.54
N PRO A 118 -7.43 11.56 2.75
CA PRO A 118 -7.23 13.00 2.93
C PRO A 118 -8.55 13.76 3.00
N ALA A 119 -8.59 14.88 3.72
CA ALA A 119 -9.79 15.70 3.83
C ALA A 119 -10.34 16.13 2.45
N PRO A 120 -11.67 16.34 2.29
CA PRO A 120 -12.29 16.66 0.99
C PRO A 120 -11.75 17.94 0.33
N HIS A 121 -11.28 18.89 1.17
CA HIS A 121 -10.73 20.17 0.72
C HIS A 121 -9.19 20.15 0.58
N ALA A 122 -8.55 18.99 0.83
CA ALA A 122 -7.11 18.86 0.66
C ALA A 122 -6.71 19.08 -0.81
N PRO A 123 -5.65 19.84 -1.07
CA PRO A 123 -5.19 20.07 -2.44
C PRO A 123 -4.93 18.77 -3.19
N GLU A 124 -5.49 18.66 -4.39
CA GLU A 124 -5.17 17.55 -5.30
C GLU A 124 -3.78 17.76 -5.89
N VAL A 125 -3.04 16.66 -6.02
CA VAL A 125 -1.69 16.62 -6.55
C VAL A 125 -1.68 15.79 -7.82
N ALA A 126 -1.17 16.37 -8.89
CA ALA A 126 -1.09 15.68 -10.17
C ALA A 126 -0.11 14.48 -10.10
N PRO A 127 -0.38 13.38 -10.80
CA PRO A 127 0.53 12.23 -10.81
C PRO A 127 1.97 12.58 -11.22
N GLU A 128 2.13 13.61 -12.05
CA GLU A 128 3.41 14.11 -12.52
C GLU A 128 4.27 14.80 -11.45
N GLU A 129 3.64 15.17 -10.33
CA GLU A 129 4.31 15.80 -9.19
C GLU A 129 4.79 14.78 -8.15
N ILE A 130 4.40 13.51 -8.30
CA ILE A 130 4.80 12.43 -7.40
C ILE A 130 6.15 11.87 -7.88
N ASP A 131 7.14 11.79 -6.99
CA ASP A 131 8.43 11.20 -7.30
C ASP A 131 8.47 9.71 -6.98
N LEU A 132 7.85 9.32 -5.87
CA LEU A 132 7.78 7.95 -5.38
C LEU A 132 6.37 7.63 -4.90
N LEU A 133 5.85 6.47 -5.30
CA LEU A 133 4.59 5.95 -4.78
C LEU A 133 4.82 4.67 -3.96
N LEU A 134 4.45 4.71 -2.68
CA LEU A 134 4.34 3.55 -1.82
C LEU A 134 3.02 2.84 -2.08
N VAL A 135 3.09 1.61 -2.58
CA VAL A 135 1.93 0.86 -3.06
C VAL A 135 1.56 -0.25 -2.07
N PRO A 136 0.36 -0.22 -1.46
CA PRO A 136 -0.12 -1.30 -0.61
C PRO A 136 -0.54 -2.51 -1.44
N GLY A 137 -0.40 -3.70 -0.86
CA GLY A 137 -0.85 -4.93 -1.50
C GLY A 137 -1.04 -6.06 -0.50
N LEU A 138 -1.74 -7.11 -0.89
CA LEU A 138 -1.85 -8.34 -0.11
C LEU A 138 -0.64 -9.25 -0.32
N LEU A 139 -0.13 -9.33 -1.55
CA LEU A 139 1.05 -10.08 -1.94
C LEU A 139 1.84 -9.29 -2.97
N PHE A 140 3.14 -9.47 -2.95
CA PHE A 140 4.03 -9.05 -4.02
C PHE A 140 4.90 -10.22 -4.46
N ASP A 141 5.43 -10.15 -5.68
CA ASP A 141 6.48 -11.05 -6.12
C ASP A 141 7.80 -10.30 -6.39
N GLU A 142 8.87 -11.07 -6.57
CA GLU A 142 10.23 -10.54 -6.81
C GLU A 142 10.36 -9.79 -8.16
N TYR A 143 9.34 -9.87 -9.02
CA TYR A 143 9.31 -9.23 -10.34
C TYR A 143 8.42 -7.99 -10.40
N GLY A 144 7.90 -7.53 -9.24
CA GLY A 144 7.00 -6.38 -9.17
C GLY A 144 5.52 -6.73 -9.41
N GLY A 145 5.20 -8.02 -9.53
CA GLY A 145 3.80 -8.48 -9.54
C GLY A 145 3.12 -8.18 -8.23
N ARG A 146 1.85 -7.77 -8.27
CA ARG A 146 1.07 -7.36 -7.11
C ARG A 146 -0.32 -7.99 -7.10
N LEU A 147 -0.72 -8.51 -5.96
CA LEU A 147 -2.10 -8.90 -5.68
C LEU A 147 -2.73 -7.95 -4.65
N GLY A 148 -3.68 -7.14 -5.09
CA GLY A 148 -4.48 -6.28 -4.23
C GLY A 148 -5.79 -6.92 -3.78
N TYR A 149 -6.62 -6.14 -3.07
CA TYR A 149 -7.92 -6.57 -2.53
C TYR A 149 -9.00 -6.87 -3.58
N GLY A 150 -8.75 -6.60 -4.87
CA GLY A 150 -9.65 -6.96 -5.97
C GLY A 150 -10.57 -5.84 -6.46
N LYS A 151 -10.46 -4.62 -5.96
CA LYS A 151 -11.21 -3.46 -6.47
C LYS A 151 -10.55 -2.79 -7.68
N GLY A 152 -9.26 -3.09 -7.94
CA GLY A 152 -8.50 -2.62 -9.09
C GLY A 152 -8.18 -1.12 -9.11
N PHE A 153 -8.33 -0.39 -8.00
CA PHE A 153 -8.04 1.05 -7.96
C PHE A 153 -6.58 1.34 -8.30
N TYR A 154 -5.64 0.72 -7.58
CA TYR A 154 -4.21 0.88 -7.85
C TYR A 154 -3.83 0.32 -9.22
N ASP A 155 -4.42 -0.80 -9.64
CA ASP A 155 -4.10 -1.40 -10.95
C ASP A 155 -4.44 -0.43 -12.09
N ARG A 156 -5.60 0.24 -12.03
CA ARG A 156 -5.98 1.26 -13.01
C ARG A 156 -5.11 2.51 -12.94
N PHE A 157 -4.80 2.97 -11.73
CA PHE A 157 -3.94 4.14 -11.53
C PHE A 157 -2.53 3.89 -12.06
N LEU A 158 -1.91 2.77 -11.70
CA LEU A 158 -0.58 2.38 -12.16
C LEU A 158 -0.54 2.12 -13.67
N ALA A 159 -1.57 1.49 -14.25
CA ALA A 159 -1.65 1.29 -15.69
C ALA A 159 -1.70 2.60 -16.49
N ARG A 160 -2.21 3.67 -15.88
CA ARG A 160 -2.34 4.98 -16.54
C ARG A 160 -1.16 5.91 -16.28
N HIS A 161 -0.53 5.81 -15.11
CA HIS A 161 0.43 6.81 -14.63
C HIS A 161 1.75 6.22 -14.11
N GLY A 162 1.90 4.89 -14.07
CA GLY A 162 3.02 4.24 -13.38
C GLY A 162 4.40 4.43 -14.04
N ASP A 163 4.45 5.02 -15.23
CA ASP A 163 5.68 5.45 -15.90
C ASP A 163 6.22 6.81 -15.45
N ARG A 164 5.47 7.53 -14.62
CA ARG A 164 5.76 8.92 -14.22
C ARG A 164 6.55 9.03 -12.92
N PHE A 165 6.52 8.00 -12.09
CA PHE A 165 7.14 7.98 -10.76
C PHE A 165 7.71 6.60 -10.45
N ALA A 166 8.65 6.55 -9.50
CA ALA A 166 9.11 5.29 -8.97
C ALA A 166 8.02 4.63 -8.09
N THR A 167 7.97 3.30 -8.06
CA THR A 167 7.03 2.56 -7.20
C THR A 167 7.76 1.63 -6.25
N VAL A 168 7.29 1.56 -5.00
CA VAL A 168 7.76 0.60 -3.99
C VAL A 168 6.57 -0.12 -3.39
N GLY A 169 6.50 -1.43 -3.58
CA GLY A 169 5.51 -2.28 -2.92
C GLY A 169 5.79 -2.38 -1.42
N VAL A 170 4.76 -2.21 -0.59
CA VAL A 170 4.88 -2.23 0.87
C VAL A 170 4.09 -3.39 1.44
N THR A 171 4.79 -4.34 2.06
CA THR A 171 4.20 -5.52 2.71
C THR A 171 5.19 -6.13 3.70
N PHE A 172 4.76 -7.17 4.43
CA PHE A 172 5.65 -7.98 5.27
C PHE A 172 6.38 -9.05 4.44
N ASP A 173 7.60 -9.41 4.81
CA ASP A 173 8.43 -10.40 4.10
C ASP A 173 7.68 -11.71 3.82
N ALA A 174 6.89 -12.19 4.79
CA ALA A 174 6.08 -13.40 4.64
C ALA A 174 5.03 -13.33 3.50
N LEU A 175 4.82 -12.14 2.92
CA LEU A 175 3.88 -11.85 1.83
C LEU A 175 4.59 -11.49 0.53
N VAL A 176 5.89 -11.73 0.45
CA VAL A 176 6.66 -11.72 -0.79
C VAL A 176 6.80 -13.16 -1.27
N VAL A 177 6.33 -13.44 -2.48
CA VAL A 177 6.36 -14.77 -3.09
C VAL A 177 7.26 -14.77 -4.32
N PRO A 178 7.80 -15.93 -4.76
CA PRO A 178 8.70 -15.95 -5.93
C PRO A 178 8.02 -15.45 -7.21
N ARG A 179 6.72 -15.72 -7.39
CA ARG A 179 5.95 -15.29 -8.57
C ARG A 179 4.44 -15.31 -8.32
N LEU A 180 3.73 -14.32 -8.89
CA LEU A 180 2.28 -14.18 -8.94
C LEU A 180 1.71 -14.47 -10.33
#